data_aee0cd3ee7157dcb43f12db49b5738f9
#
_entry.id   aee0cd3ee7157dcb43f12db49b5738f9
#
_cell.length_a   1.000
_cell.length_b   1.000
_cell.length_c   1.000
_cell.angle_alpha   90.00
_cell.angle_beta   90.00
_cell.angle_gamma   90.00
#
_symmetry.space_group_name_H-M   'P 1'
#
loop_
_entity.id
_entity.type
_entity.pdbx_description
1 polymer ?
#
loop_
_entity_poly.entity_id
_entity_poly.type
_entity_poly.pdbx_seq_one_letter_code
_entity_poly.pdbx_strand_id
1 'polypeptide(L)'
;MSSIPHLTQNLRAFCREGCWKQAQHIFLTILNTSVYSSTYFHLLHALIAHKTFTEGKQIHSQINDRGYMFVANTFWQSRLINMYDKCGSLVDARQVFNHMIKRDVFSWNMIIAGYQRNGIPQEAFTLFHQMQRTAVQPDHFTFSTLLPVCTNASSLKHGLQIHGGIIRCGYHFDVIVMNTLIDMYAKGGRMQRVLELFDKMPKRDVVSFIAIIYGFTQSGRIKQALGIFRQMQLTGIKPNSATFASMVSVCAKMEALDQGMEIHQKLIENGLLSNIVAVTALVDMYAKCGSIQKAQGLFDEMPQRDATSWNVMIAGYTHNGLVDEALAIYRQVQVAGVKPNSTTFASFLPACAQAEALEQGMEIHQKIMKYGFLSTVIVANALLDMYAKCRSIQKATQLFDKMHQRDRASWNEIIVAHAQNGLFNKSLEFFTRMQLAECQIRQPLQASLQLVPNLEF
;
A
#
# COMPACT_ATOMS: atom_id res chain seq x y z
N MET A 1 33.68 -38.76 0.05
CA MET A 1 32.88 -38.00 -0.95
C MET A 1 31.45 -37.95 -0.44
N SER A 2 31.02 -36.81 0.07
CA SER A 2 29.62 -36.60 0.48
C SER A 2 28.73 -36.71 -0.77
N SER A 3 27.66 -37.49 -0.68
CA SER A 3 26.74 -37.67 -1.80
C SER A 3 26.08 -36.33 -2.18
N ILE A 4 25.85 -36.06 -3.46
CA ILE A 4 25.24 -34.85 -4.00
C ILE A 4 23.92 -34.47 -3.27
N PRO A 5 23.04 -35.43 -2.92
CA PRO A 5 21.86 -35.13 -2.11
C PRO A 5 22.17 -34.51 -0.76
N HIS A 6 23.23 -34.95 -0.08
CA HIS A 6 23.65 -34.37 1.21
C HIS A 6 24.20 -32.95 1.07
N LEU A 7 24.98 -32.68 0.01
CA LEU A 7 25.44 -31.30 -0.29
C LEU A 7 24.30 -30.37 -0.62
N THR A 8 23.28 -30.83 -1.33
CA THR A 8 22.07 -30.04 -1.65
C THR A 8 21.24 -29.74 -0.38
N GLN A 9 21.17 -30.71 0.54
CA GLN A 9 20.50 -30.53 1.83
C GLN A 9 21.22 -29.49 2.71
N ASN A 10 22.54 -29.57 2.79
CA ASN A 10 23.36 -28.60 3.52
C ASN A 10 23.27 -27.20 2.90
N LEU A 11 23.28 -27.09 1.57
CA LEU A 11 23.05 -25.81 0.89
C LEU A 11 21.71 -25.19 1.29
N ARG A 12 20.64 -25.99 1.32
CA ARG A 12 19.32 -25.50 1.77
C ARG A 12 19.33 -25.02 3.22
N ALA A 13 20.04 -25.72 4.10
CA ALA A 13 20.17 -25.33 5.50
C ALA A 13 20.91 -24.01 5.64
N PHE A 14 22.10 -23.87 5.05
CA PHE A 14 22.89 -22.63 5.09
C PHE A 14 22.18 -21.44 4.43
N CYS A 15 21.42 -21.69 3.36
CA CYS A 15 20.58 -20.65 2.75
C CYS A 15 19.47 -20.15 3.69
N ARG A 16 18.86 -21.03 4.51
CA ARG A 16 17.84 -20.64 5.51
C ARG A 16 18.44 -19.88 6.67
N GLU A 17 19.64 -20.24 7.08
CA GLU A 17 20.37 -19.64 8.20
C GLU A 17 21.10 -18.34 7.83
N GLY A 18 21.13 -17.95 6.56
CA GLY A 18 21.83 -16.76 6.07
C GLY A 18 23.36 -16.92 6.02
N CYS A 19 23.90 -18.15 6.10
CA CYS A 19 25.33 -18.43 6.10
C CYS A 19 25.92 -18.48 4.67
N TRP A 20 25.97 -17.32 4.01
CA TRP A 20 26.24 -17.17 2.57
C TRP A 20 27.61 -17.71 2.11
N LYS A 21 28.67 -17.49 2.87
CA LYS A 21 30.02 -17.98 2.52
C LYS A 21 30.04 -19.50 2.44
N GLN A 22 29.39 -20.17 3.36
CA GLN A 22 29.29 -21.63 3.39
C GLN A 22 28.37 -22.15 2.28
N ALA A 23 27.22 -21.47 2.07
CA ALA A 23 26.32 -21.79 0.95
C ALA A 23 27.04 -21.65 -0.40
N GLN A 24 27.81 -20.59 -0.60
CA GLN A 24 28.59 -20.34 -1.82
C GLN A 24 29.68 -21.39 -2.03
N HIS A 25 30.39 -21.81 -0.97
CA HIS A 25 31.42 -22.84 -1.06
C HIS A 25 30.82 -24.22 -1.47
N ILE A 26 29.73 -24.62 -0.84
CA ILE A 26 29.02 -25.86 -1.20
C ILE A 26 28.47 -25.77 -2.63
N PHE A 27 27.94 -24.62 -3.00
CA PHE A 27 27.43 -24.39 -4.35
C PHE A 27 28.53 -24.57 -5.40
N LEU A 28 29.72 -23.99 -5.20
CA LEU A 28 30.87 -24.18 -6.07
C LEU A 28 31.32 -25.63 -6.14
N THR A 29 31.25 -26.36 -5.04
CA THR A 29 31.57 -27.78 -4.99
C THR A 29 30.59 -28.63 -5.81
N ILE A 30 29.28 -28.35 -5.69
CA ILE A 30 28.23 -29.02 -6.48
C ILE A 30 28.37 -28.68 -7.97
N LEU A 31 28.72 -27.46 -8.31
CA LEU A 31 28.92 -27.01 -9.67
C LEU A 31 30.06 -27.78 -10.40
N ASN A 32 31.08 -28.19 -9.67
CA ASN A 32 32.22 -28.92 -10.24
C ASN A 32 31.92 -30.41 -10.47
N THR A 33 30.87 -30.93 -9.87
CA THR A 33 30.57 -32.38 -9.93
C THR A 33 29.47 -32.77 -10.91
N SER A 34 28.42 -31.99 -11.06
CA SER A 34 27.39 -32.13 -12.10
C SER A 34 26.29 -31.06 -11.94
N VAL A 35 25.67 -30.69 -13.05
CA VAL A 35 24.72 -29.58 -13.09
C VAL A 35 23.32 -30.07 -12.75
N TYR A 36 22.88 -29.90 -11.51
CA TYR A 36 21.46 -30.06 -11.15
C TYR A 36 20.78 -28.70 -11.10
N SER A 37 19.81 -28.50 -11.97
CA SER A 37 18.99 -27.29 -12.05
C SER A 37 18.30 -26.91 -10.72
N SER A 38 17.95 -27.92 -9.90
CA SER A 38 17.31 -27.71 -8.60
C SER A 38 18.17 -26.92 -7.58
N THR A 39 19.49 -27.04 -7.66
CA THR A 39 20.44 -26.40 -6.72
C THR A 39 20.47 -24.87 -6.91
N TYR A 40 20.55 -24.41 -8.15
CA TYR A 40 20.46 -22.98 -8.48
C TYR A 40 19.11 -22.38 -8.09
N PHE A 41 18.04 -23.14 -8.27
CA PHE A 41 16.70 -22.71 -7.88
C PHE A 41 16.64 -22.35 -6.41
N HIS A 42 17.13 -23.23 -5.53
CA HIS A 42 17.11 -23.00 -4.09
C HIS A 42 18.00 -21.82 -3.68
N LEU A 43 19.15 -21.66 -4.33
CA LEU A 43 20.07 -20.57 -4.05
C LEU A 43 19.46 -19.22 -4.45
N LEU A 44 18.96 -19.11 -5.68
CA LEU A 44 18.30 -17.87 -6.13
C LEU A 44 17.06 -17.51 -5.29
N HIS A 45 16.30 -18.55 -4.86
CA HIS A 45 15.17 -18.31 -3.97
C HIS A 45 15.59 -17.79 -2.59
N ALA A 46 16.69 -18.30 -2.05
CA ALA A 46 17.22 -17.84 -0.78
C ALA A 46 17.81 -16.42 -0.87
N LEU A 47 18.51 -16.08 -1.96
CA LEU A 47 18.98 -14.72 -2.22
C LEU A 47 17.82 -13.70 -2.29
N ILE A 48 16.73 -14.10 -2.93
CA ILE A 48 15.50 -13.29 -2.98
C ILE A 48 14.94 -13.06 -1.56
N ALA A 49 14.88 -14.12 -0.74
CA ALA A 49 14.32 -14.03 0.61
C ALA A 49 15.12 -13.09 1.52
N HIS A 50 16.45 -13.07 1.37
CA HIS A 50 17.35 -12.26 2.19
C HIS A 50 17.80 -10.95 1.54
N LYS A 51 17.37 -10.67 0.30
CA LYS A 51 17.69 -9.46 -0.48
C LYS A 51 19.20 -9.19 -0.59
N THR A 52 20.01 -10.22 -0.76
CA THR A 52 21.48 -10.14 -0.85
C THR A 52 21.93 -9.88 -2.28
N PHE A 53 22.09 -8.59 -2.60
CA PHE A 53 22.41 -8.12 -3.96
C PHE A 53 23.82 -8.50 -4.43
N THR A 54 24.82 -8.36 -3.56
CA THR A 54 26.23 -8.59 -3.89
C THR A 54 26.47 -10.05 -4.25
N GLU A 55 25.92 -10.95 -3.45
CA GLU A 55 25.99 -12.40 -3.66
C GLU A 55 25.25 -12.81 -4.92
N GLY A 56 24.12 -12.15 -5.20
CA GLY A 56 23.38 -12.34 -6.44
C GLY A 56 24.19 -12.01 -7.69
N LYS A 57 24.95 -10.91 -7.68
CA LYS A 57 25.87 -10.54 -8.77
C LYS A 57 27.01 -11.55 -8.96
N GLN A 58 27.58 -12.03 -7.87
CA GLN A 58 28.65 -13.05 -7.95
C GLN A 58 28.14 -14.34 -8.58
N ILE A 59 26.93 -14.78 -8.21
CA ILE A 59 26.31 -15.98 -8.80
C ILE A 59 25.99 -15.76 -10.27
N HIS A 60 25.48 -14.58 -10.64
CA HIS A 60 25.22 -14.26 -12.04
C HIS A 60 26.51 -14.30 -12.88
N SER A 61 27.62 -13.72 -12.38
CA SER A 61 28.92 -13.81 -13.04
C SER A 61 29.36 -15.26 -13.24
N GLN A 62 29.27 -16.08 -12.20
CA GLN A 62 29.63 -17.50 -12.28
C GLN A 62 28.77 -18.31 -13.26
N ILE A 63 27.49 -17.94 -13.40
CA ILE A 63 26.60 -18.55 -14.41
C ILE A 63 27.07 -18.16 -15.82
N ASN A 64 27.45 -16.91 -16.03
CA ASN A 64 27.93 -16.42 -17.33
C ASN A 64 29.29 -17.05 -17.73
N ASP A 65 30.22 -17.23 -16.79
CA ASP A 65 31.54 -17.82 -17.03
C ASP A 65 31.50 -19.28 -17.50
N ARG A 66 30.36 -19.98 -17.26
CA ARG A 66 30.16 -21.39 -17.62
C ARG A 66 29.53 -21.63 -19.01
N GLY A 67 29.26 -20.54 -19.73
CA GLY A 67 29.00 -20.61 -21.16
C GLY A 67 27.52 -20.75 -21.57
N TYR A 68 27.33 -20.88 -22.87
CA TYR A 68 26.12 -20.73 -23.65
C TYR A 68 24.87 -21.49 -23.14
N MET A 69 25.03 -22.68 -22.54
CA MET A 69 23.91 -23.52 -22.09
C MET A 69 23.06 -22.85 -20.98
N PHE A 70 23.67 -22.04 -20.13
CA PHE A 70 22.96 -21.32 -19.08
C PHE A 70 22.47 -19.96 -19.57
N VAL A 71 23.26 -19.25 -20.36
CA VAL A 71 22.93 -17.93 -20.91
C VAL A 71 21.76 -18.02 -21.90
N ALA A 72 21.61 -19.11 -22.64
CA ALA A 72 20.50 -19.31 -23.58
C ALA A 72 19.21 -19.83 -22.95
N ASN A 73 19.24 -20.22 -21.67
CA ASN A 73 18.08 -20.83 -20.99
C ASN A 73 17.16 -19.76 -20.38
N THR A 74 15.98 -19.60 -20.96
CA THR A 74 14.93 -18.64 -20.53
C THR A 74 14.53 -18.80 -19.07
N PHE A 75 14.49 -20.03 -18.55
CA PHE A 75 14.14 -20.30 -17.15
C PHE A 75 15.11 -19.63 -16.18
N TRP A 76 16.42 -19.71 -16.40
CA TRP A 76 17.44 -19.12 -15.54
C TRP A 76 17.46 -17.61 -15.63
N GLN A 77 17.39 -17.08 -16.84
CA GLN A 77 17.36 -15.64 -17.06
C GLN A 77 16.14 -14.99 -16.38
N SER A 78 14.99 -15.62 -16.46
CA SER A 78 13.78 -15.14 -15.77
C SER A 78 13.92 -15.15 -14.24
N ARG A 79 14.63 -16.14 -13.69
CA ARG A 79 14.93 -16.18 -12.24
C ARG A 79 15.92 -15.12 -11.82
N LEU A 80 16.92 -14.82 -12.65
CA LEU A 80 17.84 -13.71 -12.42
C LEU A 80 17.12 -12.36 -12.46
N ILE A 81 16.21 -12.16 -13.41
CA ILE A 81 15.35 -10.96 -13.45
C ILE A 81 14.60 -10.78 -12.14
N ASN A 82 13.95 -11.87 -11.65
CA ASN A 82 13.21 -11.83 -10.39
C ASN A 82 14.13 -11.56 -9.18
N MET A 83 15.32 -12.14 -9.16
CA MET A 83 16.30 -11.93 -8.10
C MET A 83 16.73 -10.44 -8.07
N TYR A 84 17.14 -9.88 -9.21
CA TYR A 84 17.57 -8.49 -9.29
C TYR A 84 16.45 -7.51 -8.91
N ASP A 85 15.21 -7.75 -9.37
CA ASP A 85 14.05 -6.96 -8.99
C ASP A 85 13.81 -6.98 -7.47
N LYS A 86 13.83 -8.16 -6.86
CA LYS A 86 13.61 -8.30 -5.40
C LYS A 86 14.75 -7.72 -4.56
N CYS A 87 15.97 -7.69 -5.10
CA CYS A 87 17.12 -7.04 -4.49
C CYS A 87 17.19 -5.52 -4.77
N GLY A 88 16.21 -4.95 -5.48
CA GLY A 88 16.09 -3.52 -5.73
C GLY A 88 16.88 -2.99 -6.92
N SER A 89 17.46 -3.84 -7.77
CA SER A 89 18.20 -3.43 -8.96
C SER A 89 17.44 -3.70 -10.25
N LEU A 90 16.53 -2.79 -10.62
CA LEU A 90 15.81 -2.85 -11.89
C LEU A 90 16.74 -2.68 -13.10
N VAL A 91 17.86 -1.99 -12.97
CA VAL A 91 18.83 -1.78 -14.05
C VAL A 91 19.45 -3.12 -14.45
N ASP A 92 19.94 -3.90 -13.48
CA ASP A 92 20.52 -5.21 -13.76
C ASP A 92 19.43 -6.19 -14.27
N ALA A 93 18.21 -6.15 -13.70
CA ALA A 93 17.07 -6.93 -14.19
C ALA A 93 16.76 -6.63 -15.67
N ARG A 94 16.75 -5.34 -16.05
CA ARG A 94 16.53 -4.91 -17.44
C ARG A 94 17.65 -5.34 -18.36
N GLN A 95 18.91 -5.27 -17.92
CA GLN A 95 20.04 -5.76 -18.71
C GLN A 95 19.93 -7.24 -19.02
N VAL A 96 19.64 -8.09 -18.01
CA VAL A 96 19.41 -9.53 -18.22
C VAL A 96 18.29 -9.75 -19.22
N PHE A 97 17.15 -9.05 -19.06
CA PHE A 97 16.01 -9.17 -19.97
C PHE A 97 16.37 -8.78 -21.41
N ASN A 98 17.13 -7.69 -21.61
CA ASN A 98 17.52 -7.22 -22.93
C ASN A 98 18.48 -8.21 -23.66
N HIS A 99 19.34 -8.92 -22.93
CA HIS A 99 20.26 -9.91 -23.48
C HIS A 99 19.61 -11.30 -23.75
N MET A 100 18.36 -11.48 -23.35
CA MET A 100 17.65 -12.74 -23.64
C MET A 100 17.45 -12.97 -25.13
N ILE A 101 17.93 -14.11 -25.63
CA ILE A 101 17.75 -14.54 -27.04
C ILE A 101 16.29 -14.87 -27.31
N LYS A 102 15.65 -15.61 -26.41
CA LYS A 102 14.23 -15.92 -26.42
C LYS A 102 13.58 -15.36 -25.16
N ARG A 103 12.43 -14.73 -25.33
CA ARG A 103 11.59 -14.24 -24.24
C ARG A 103 10.29 -15.01 -24.25
N ASP A 104 9.95 -15.65 -23.16
CA ASP A 104 8.67 -16.30 -22.92
C ASP A 104 7.72 -15.40 -22.11
N VAL A 105 6.47 -15.80 -21.95
CA VAL A 105 5.48 -15.04 -21.17
C VAL A 105 5.93 -14.80 -19.73
N PHE A 106 6.66 -15.76 -19.15
CA PHE A 106 7.13 -15.66 -17.78
C PHE A 106 8.20 -14.56 -17.61
N SER A 107 9.17 -14.47 -18.54
CA SER A 107 10.20 -13.43 -18.53
C SER A 107 9.62 -12.03 -18.71
N TRP A 108 8.63 -11.87 -19.61
CA TRP A 108 7.90 -10.63 -19.77
C TRP A 108 7.16 -10.25 -18.49
N ASN A 109 6.45 -11.20 -17.88
CA ASN A 109 5.70 -10.97 -16.65
C ASN A 109 6.60 -10.56 -15.48
N MET A 110 7.80 -11.17 -15.36
CA MET A 110 8.75 -10.83 -14.29
C MET A 110 9.23 -9.38 -14.40
N ILE A 111 9.65 -8.95 -15.60
CA ILE A 111 10.15 -7.59 -15.76
C ILE A 111 9.03 -6.54 -15.64
N ILE A 112 7.84 -6.79 -16.20
CA ILE A 112 6.66 -5.91 -16.06
C ILE A 112 6.30 -5.76 -14.57
N ALA A 113 6.22 -6.88 -13.83
CA ALA A 113 5.92 -6.87 -12.41
C ALA A 113 7.02 -6.15 -11.59
N GLY A 114 8.27 -6.26 -11.99
CA GLY A 114 9.39 -5.54 -11.39
C GLY A 114 9.21 -4.02 -11.48
N TYR A 115 8.95 -3.49 -12.68
CA TYR A 115 8.70 -2.07 -12.86
C TYR A 115 7.44 -1.58 -12.13
N GLN A 116 6.38 -2.38 -12.12
CA GLN A 116 5.15 -2.04 -11.41
C GLN A 116 5.38 -1.95 -9.89
N ARG A 117 6.06 -2.94 -9.27
CA ARG A 117 6.36 -2.94 -7.83
C ARG A 117 7.24 -1.77 -7.38
N ASN A 118 8.13 -1.33 -8.26
CA ASN A 118 9.03 -0.21 -7.98
C ASN A 118 8.42 1.17 -8.34
N GLY A 119 7.13 1.24 -8.65
CA GLY A 119 6.41 2.49 -8.86
C GLY A 119 6.72 3.19 -10.19
N ILE A 120 7.18 2.45 -11.21
CA ILE A 120 7.50 2.96 -12.54
C ILE A 120 6.53 2.37 -13.58
N PRO A 121 5.23 2.71 -13.52
CA PRO A 121 4.21 2.09 -14.35
C PRO A 121 4.37 2.40 -15.85
N GLN A 122 4.95 3.53 -16.22
CA GLN A 122 5.16 3.91 -17.62
C GLN A 122 6.04 2.90 -18.36
N GLU A 123 7.13 2.45 -17.73
CA GLU A 123 7.99 1.41 -18.29
C GLU A 123 7.30 0.05 -18.35
N ALA A 124 6.47 -0.28 -17.35
CA ALA A 124 5.65 -1.49 -17.37
C ALA A 124 4.69 -1.50 -18.58
N PHE A 125 4.03 -0.37 -18.89
CA PHE A 125 3.17 -0.24 -20.08
C PHE A 125 3.97 -0.31 -21.38
N THR A 126 5.14 0.34 -21.43
CA THR A 126 6.03 0.27 -22.60
C THR A 126 6.43 -1.18 -22.88
N LEU A 127 6.80 -1.94 -21.86
CA LEU A 127 7.12 -3.37 -21.97
C LEU A 127 5.92 -4.20 -22.41
N PHE A 128 4.74 -3.92 -21.89
CA PHE A 128 3.50 -4.60 -22.32
C PHE A 128 3.22 -4.34 -23.80
N HIS A 129 3.38 -3.11 -24.28
CA HIS A 129 3.23 -2.82 -25.72
C HIS A 129 4.31 -3.50 -26.57
N GLN A 130 5.55 -3.61 -26.07
CA GLN A 130 6.59 -4.39 -26.73
C GLN A 130 6.23 -5.87 -26.79
N MET A 131 5.75 -6.46 -25.67
CA MET A 131 5.28 -7.85 -25.62
C MET A 131 4.20 -8.12 -26.67
N GLN A 132 3.21 -7.23 -26.81
CA GLN A 132 2.14 -7.35 -27.80
C GLN A 132 2.62 -7.31 -29.27
N ARG A 133 3.81 -6.75 -29.54
CA ARG A 133 4.43 -6.74 -30.88
C ARG A 133 5.24 -8.00 -31.16
N THR A 134 5.43 -8.85 -30.18
CA THR A 134 6.09 -10.17 -30.32
C THR A 134 5.04 -11.25 -30.54
N ALA A 135 5.48 -12.47 -30.84
CA ALA A 135 4.60 -13.64 -30.93
C ALA A 135 4.14 -14.15 -29.54
N VAL A 136 4.61 -13.55 -28.44
CA VAL A 136 4.28 -13.95 -27.08
C VAL A 136 2.96 -13.32 -26.66
N GLN A 137 1.95 -14.14 -26.43
CA GLN A 137 0.63 -13.67 -25.99
C GLN A 137 0.64 -13.34 -24.49
N PRO A 138 0.10 -12.18 -24.06
CA PRO A 138 -0.14 -11.87 -22.66
C PRO A 138 -1.10 -12.90 -22.02
N ASP A 139 -0.86 -13.24 -20.76
CA ASP A 139 -1.69 -14.16 -19.99
C ASP A 139 -2.45 -13.45 -18.86
N HIS A 140 -3.20 -14.21 -18.06
CA HIS A 140 -3.95 -13.68 -16.92
C HIS A 140 -3.06 -12.96 -15.90
N PHE A 141 -1.82 -13.42 -15.71
CA PHE A 141 -0.86 -12.78 -14.81
C PHE A 141 -0.39 -11.42 -15.34
N THR A 142 -0.13 -11.31 -16.65
CA THR A 142 0.20 -10.04 -17.31
C THR A 142 -0.88 -8.99 -17.03
N PHE A 143 -2.15 -9.36 -17.28
CA PHE A 143 -3.27 -8.44 -17.11
C PHE A 143 -3.52 -8.08 -15.64
N SER A 144 -3.51 -9.07 -14.73
CA SER A 144 -3.72 -8.81 -13.30
C SER A 144 -2.59 -7.99 -12.66
N THR A 145 -1.40 -8.02 -13.23
CA THR A 145 -0.27 -7.17 -12.79
C THR A 145 -0.43 -5.71 -13.23
N LEU A 146 -0.91 -5.46 -14.45
CA LEU A 146 -0.98 -4.11 -15.02
C LEU A 146 -2.23 -3.33 -14.59
N LEU A 147 -3.37 -3.98 -14.41
CA LEU A 147 -4.64 -3.33 -14.08
C LEU A 147 -4.61 -2.51 -12.78
N PRO A 148 -3.96 -2.95 -11.67
CA PRO A 148 -3.96 -2.20 -10.42
C PRO A 148 -3.35 -0.80 -10.49
N VAL A 149 -2.50 -0.51 -11.48
CA VAL A 149 -1.90 0.83 -11.69
C VAL A 149 -2.76 1.74 -12.55
N CYS A 150 -3.86 1.25 -13.11
CA CYS A 150 -4.77 2.00 -13.98
C CYS A 150 -5.96 2.61 -13.23
N THR A 151 -5.81 2.97 -11.97
CA THR A 151 -6.93 3.35 -11.08
C THR A 151 -7.22 4.85 -11.04
N ASN A 152 -6.30 5.70 -11.51
CA ASN A 152 -6.50 7.14 -11.55
C ASN A 152 -6.88 7.63 -12.97
N ALA A 153 -7.38 8.86 -13.07
CA ALA A 153 -7.87 9.44 -14.33
C ALA A 153 -6.81 9.47 -15.44
N SER A 154 -5.55 9.71 -15.09
CA SER A 154 -4.44 9.78 -16.06
C SER A 154 -4.05 8.41 -16.62
N SER A 155 -4.19 7.35 -15.85
CA SER A 155 -3.85 5.98 -16.24
C SER A 155 -5.03 5.15 -16.76
N LEU A 156 -6.26 5.65 -16.63
CA LEU A 156 -7.48 4.95 -17.08
C LEU A 156 -7.47 4.65 -18.59
N LYS A 157 -6.83 5.51 -19.40
CA LYS A 157 -6.65 5.27 -20.84
C LYS A 157 -5.89 3.96 -21.11
N HIS A 158 -4.84 3.69 -20.34
CA HIS A 158 -4.10 2.42 -20.41
C HIS A 158 -4.98 1.25 -19.95
N GLY A 159 -5.79 1.44 -18.91
CA GLY A 159 -6.75 0.44 -18.45
C GLY A 159 -7.75 0.03 -19.52
N LEU A 160 -8.25 0.98 -20.32
CA LEU A 160 -9.13 0.70 -21.45
C LEU A 160 -8.42 -0.10 -22.56
N GLN A 161 -7.15 0.20 -22.86
CA GLN A 161 -6.34 -0.55 -23.82
C GLN A 161 -6.10 -1.99 -23.34
N ILE A 162 -5.80 -2.17 -22.05
CA ILE A 162 -5.62 -3.48 -21.42
C ILE A 162 -6.93 -4.27 -21.48
N HIS A 163 -8.06 -3.65 -21.17
CA HIS A 163 -9.38 -4.29 -21.29
C HIS A 163 -9.63 -4.80 -22.73
N GLY A 164 -9.32 -3.99 -23.74
CA GLY A 164 -9.38 -4.45 -25.14
C GLY A 164 -8.45 -5.64 -25.42
N GLY A 165 -7.27 -5.67 -24.79
CA GLY A 165 -6.34 -6.81 -24.83
C GLY A 165 -6.91 -8.07 -24.19
N ILE A 166 -7.52 -7.97 -23.02
CA ILE A 166 -8.20 -9.05 -22.29
C ILE A 166 -9.26 -9.72 -23.17
N ILE A 167 -10.07 -8.91 -23.86
CA ILE A 167 -11.12 -9.42 -24.77
C ILE A 167 -10.49 -10.17 -25.94
N ARG A 168 -9.47 -9.59 -26.61
CA ARG A 168 -8.79 -10.22 -27.75
C ARG A 168 -8.10 -11.53 -27.38
N CYS A 169 -7.52 -11.62 -26.19
CA CYS A 169 -6.82 -12.82 -25.71
C CYS A 169 -7.76 -13.85 -25.05
N GLY A 170 -9.07 -13.59 -24.99
CA GLY A 170 -10.06 -14.54 -24.46
C GLY A 170 -10.13 -14.65 -22.94
N TYR A 171 -9.49 -13.75 -22.17
CA TYR A 171 -9.49 -13.77 -20.71
C TYR A 171 -10.69 -13.06 -20.05
N HIS A 172 -11.69 -12.67 -20.84
CA HIS A 172 -12.91 -12.01 -20.34
C HIS A 172 -13.85 -12.92 -19.54
N PHE A 173 -13.50 -14.22 -19.38
CA PHE A 173 -14.18 -15.16 -18.48
C PHE A 173 -13.28 -15.61 -17.31
N ASP A 174 -12.03 -15.17 -17.26
CA ASP A 174 -11.13 -15.49 -16.15
C ASP A 174 -11.53 -14.66 -14.91
N VAL A 175 -11.85 -15.33 -13.81
CA VAL A 175 -12.38 -14.68 -12.58
C VAL A 175 -11.37 -13.74 -11.97
N ILE A 176 -10.06 -14.07 -12.00
CA ILE A 176 -9.00 -13.24 -11.41
C ILE A 176 -8.85 -11.95 -12.23
N VAL A 177 -8.81 -12.08 -13.56
CA VAL A 177 -8.72 -10.92 -14.47
C VAL A 177 -9.95 -10.03 -14.35
N MET A 178 -11.15 -10.64 -14.30
CA MET A 178 -12.41 -9.91 -14.18
C MET A 178 -12.52 -9.18 -12.84
N ASN A 179 -12.13 -9.81 -11.73
CA ASN A 179 -12.09 -9.17 -10.41
C ASN A 179 -11.13 -7.96 -10.40
N THR A 180 -9.96 -8.11 -11.00
CA THR A 180 -8.98 -7.02 -11.09
C THR A 180 -9.47 -5.89 -12.01
N LEU A 181 -10.17 -6.22 -13.09
CA LEU A 181 -10.77 -5.26 -14.00
C LEU A 181 -11.92 -4.48 -13.33
N ILE A 182 -12.76 -5.18 -12.58
CA ILE A 182 -13.82 -4.58 -11.76
C ILE A 182 -13.22 -3.62 -10.73
N ASP A 183 -12.15 -4.04 -10.01
CA ASP A 183 -11.45 -3.19 -9.04
C ASP A 183 -10.87 -1.93 -9.69
N MET A 184 -10.26 -2.06 -10.86
CA MET A 184 -9.73 -0.92 -11.63
C MET A 184 -10.83 0.09 -11.98
N TYR A 185 -11.96 -0.38 -12.53
CA TYR A 185 -13.08 0.50 -12.88
C TYR A 185 -13.77 1.10 -11.64
N ALA A 186 -13.88 0.32 -10.56
CA ALA A 186 -14.46 0.77 -9.29
C ALA A 186 -13.64 1.92 -8.70
N LYS A 187 -12.31 1.76 -8.61
CA LYS A 187 -11.39 2.81 -8.14
C LYS A 187 -11.35 4.02 -9.08
N GLY A 188 -11.53 3.79 -10.39
CA GLY A 188 -11.67 4.84 -11.40
C GLY A 188 -13.05 5.52 -11.42
N GLY A 189 -13.96 5.20 -10.50
CA GLY A 189 -15.31 5.78 -10.39
C GLY A 189 -16.28 5.40 -11.50
N ARG A 190 -15.97 4.39 -12.32
CA ARG A 190 -16.76 3.95 -13.49
C ARG A 190 -17.76 2.85 -13.12
N MET A 191 -18.63 3.12 -12.13
CA MET A 191 -19.54 2.11 -11.55
C MET A 191 -20.51 1.47 -12.55
N GLN A 192 -20.90 2.17 -13.62
CA GLN A 192 -21.72 1.59 -14.68
C GLN A 192 -20.99 0.42 -15.36
N ARG A 193 -19.70 0.61 -15.68
CA ARG A 193 -18.87 -0.45 -16.29
C ARG A 193 -18.63 -1.61 -15.33
N VAL A 194 -18.52 -1.33 -14.04
CA VAL A 194 -18.40 -2.35 -12.99
C VAL A 194 -19.61 -3.28 -12.99
N LEU A 195 -20.83 -2.72 -13.04
CA LEU A 195 -22.08 -3.52 -13.09
C LEU A 195 -22.16 -4.35 -14.36
N GLU A 196 -21.89 -3.76 -15.54
CA GLU A 196 -21.89 -4.46 -16.81
C GLU A 196 -20.95 -5.67 -16.84
N LEU A 197 -19.76 -5.52 -16.24
CA LEU A 197 -18.76 -6.59 -16.14
C LEU A 197 -19.21 -7.67 -15.17
N PHE A 198 -19.71 -7.26 -14.01
CA PHE A 198 -20.18 -8.18 -12.99
C PHE A 198 -21.36 -9.03 -13.47
N ASP A 199 -22.31 -8.43 -14.19
CA ASP A 199 -23.45 -9.14 -14.76
C ASP A 199 -23.04 -10.18 -15.81
N LYS A 200 -21.94 -9.91 -16.53
CA LYS A 200 -21.38 -10.83 -17.52
C LYS A 200 -20.47 -11.91 -16.94
N MET A 201 -20.12 -11.84 -15.65
CA MET A 201 -19.29 -12.87 -15.02
C MET A 201 -20.01 -14.21 -14.93
N PRO A 202 -19.46 -15.29 -15.53
CA PRO A 202 -20.10 -16.61 -15.47
C PRO A 202 -20.02 -17.21 -14.06
N LYS A 203 -18.99 -16.85 -13.30
CA LYS A 203 -18.79 -17.29 -11.91
C LYS A 203 -18.37 -16.08 -11.08
N ARG A 204 -19.07 -15.88 -9.98
CA ARG A 204 -18.79 -14.82 -9.00
C ARG A 204 -18.28 -15.45 -7.71
N ASP A 205 -17.28 -14.82 -7.11
CA ASP A 205 -16.71 -15.26 -5.84
C ASP A 205 -16.76 -14.12 -4.79
N VAL A 206 -16.29 -14.38 -3.59
CA VAL A 206 -16.24 -13.36 -2.51
C VAL A 206 -15.48 -12.10 -2.95
N VAL A 207 -14.41 -12.25 -3.75
CA VAL A 207 -13.58 -11.13 -4.21
C VAL A 207 -14.36 -10.25 -5.18
N SER A 208 -15.14 -10.85 -6.08
CA SER A 208 -16.02 -10.12 -7.03
C SER A 208 -17.01 -9.21 -6.29
N PHE A 209 -17.68 -9.75 -5.26
CA PHE A 209 -18.64 -8.99 -4.46
C PHE A 209 -17.95 -7.88 -3.65
N ILE A 210 -16.78 -8.17 -3.03
CA ILE A 210 -16.02 -7.16 -2.26
C ILE A 210 -15.60 -5.99 -3.16
N ALA A 211 -15.10 -6.26 -4.36
CA ALA A 211 -14.66 -5.22 -5.28
C ALA A 211 -15.80 -4.24 -5.65
N ILE A 212 -17.01 -4.77 -5.88
CA ILE A 212 -18.19 -3.94 -6.18
C ILE A 212 -18.68 -3.18 -4.95
N ILE A 213 -18.81 -3.88 -3.83
CA ILE A 213 -19.20 -3.26 -2.55
C ILE A 213 -18.24 -2.10 -2.27
N TYR A 214 -16.92 -2.33 -2.36
CA TYR A 214 -15.92 -1.30 -2.19
C TYR A 214 -16.10 -0.13 -3.16
N GLY A 215 -16.34 -0.39 -4.44
CA GLY A 215 -16.57 0.66 -5.45
C GLY A 215 -17.79 1.53 -5.14
N PHE A 216 -18.93 0.92 -4.77
CA PHE A 216 -20.12 1.67 -4.34
C PHE A 216 -19.85 2.47 -3.08
N THR A 217 -19.08 1.91 -2.15
CA THR A 217 -18.75 2.54 -0.89
C THR A 217 -17.86 3.77 -1.08
N GLN A 218 -16.84 3.68 -1.95
CA GLN A 218 -16.01 4.84 -2.28
C GLN A 218 -16.79 5.96 -3.01
N SER A 219 -17.87 5.58 -3.71
CA SER A 219 -18.76 6.51 -4.40
C SER A 219 -19.89 7.07 -3.51
N GLY A 220 -19.91 6.74 -2.21
CA GLY A 220 -20.98 7.16 -1.27
C GLY A 220 -22.35 6.54 -1.53
N ARG A 221 -22.42 5.47 -2.33
CA ARG A 221 -23.69 4.83 -2.76
C ARG A 221 -24.03 3.65 -1.86
N ILE A 222 -24.30 3.91 -0.59
CA ILE A 222 -24.55 2.87 0.43
C ILE A 222 -25.70 1.95 0.06
N LYS A 223 -26.83 2.48 -0.42
CA LYS A 223 -28.01 1.66 -0.76
C LYS A 223 -27.67 0.60 -1.82
N GLN A 224 -26.86 0.96 -2.82
CA GLN A 224 -26.40 0.03 -3.84
C GLN A 224 -25.42 -1.02 -3.24
N ALA A 225 -24.49 -0.59 -2.39
CA ALA A 225 -23.57 -1.50 -1.70
C ALA A 225 -24.34 -2.54 -0.85
N LEU A 226 -25.35 -2.10 -0.09
CA LEU A 226 -26.24 -2.99 0.66
C LEU A 226 -27.03 -3.95 -0.26
N GLY A 227 -27.51 -3.47 -1.42
CA GLY A 227 -28.15 -4.30 -2.42
C GLY A 227 -27.25 -5.44 -2.92
N ILE A 228 -26.00 -5.12 -3.25
CA ILE A 228 -25.00 -6.12 -3.66
C ILE A 228 -24.66 -7.07 -2.52
N PHE A 229 -24.54 -6.58 -1.30
CA PHE A 229 -24.32 -7.42 -0.12
C PHE A 229 -25.46 -8.43 0.12
N ARG A 230 -26.72 -7.98 -0.01
CA ARG A 230 -27.89 -8.88 0.05
C ARG A 230 -27.87 -9.90 -1.09
N GLN A 231 -27.52 -9.48 -2.31
CA GLN A 231 -27.37 -10.40 -3.45
C GLN A 231 -26.29 -11.46 -3.17
N MET A 232 -25.15 -11.08 -2.57
CA MET A 232 -24.11 -12.02 -2.15
C MET A 232 -24.66 -13.11 -1.22
N GLN A 233 -25.48 -12.71 -0.23
CA GLN A 233 -26.10 -13.65 0.71
C GLN A 233 -27.09 -14.59 0.01
N LEU A 234 -27.93 -14.06 -0.90
CA LEU A 234 -28.91 -14.85 -1.65
C LEU A 234 -28.25 -15.87 -2.59
N THR A 235 -27.05 -15.59 -3.10
CA THR A 235 -26.29 -16.54 -3.93
C THR A 235 -25.57 -17.62 -3.11
N GLY A 236 -25.70 -17.62 -1.79
CA GLY A 236 -25.06 -18.58 -0.89
C GLY A 236 -23.56 -18.32 -0.67
N ILE A 237 -23.03 -17.22 -1.19
CA ILE A 237 -21.64 -16.83 -0.98
C ILE A 237 -21.53 -16.16 0.39
N LYS A 238 -20.82 -16.80 1.32
CA LYS A 238 -20.66 -16.30 2.69
C LYS A 238 -19.76 -15.06 2.72
N PRO A 239 -20.24 -13.91 3.28
CA PRO A 239 -19.41 -12.76 3.54
C PRO A 239 -18.28 -13.12 4.51
N ASN A 240 -17.10 -12.56 4.29
CA ASN A 240 -15.98 -12.69 5.22
C ASN A 240 -15.79 -11.38 6.03
N SER A 241 -14.82 -11.38 6.95
CA SER A 241 -14.50 -10.21 7.77
C SER A 241 -14.17 -8.96 6.95
N ALA A 242 -13.52 -9.12 5.80
CA ALA A 242 -13.19 -7.99 4.91
C ALA A 242 -14.44 -7.38 4.26
N THR A 243 -15.45 -8.23 3.87
CA THR A 243 -16.73 -7.76 3.37
C THR A 243 -17.45 -6.90 4.42
N PHE A 244 -17.54 -7.40 5.65
CA PHE A 244 -18.16 -6.67 6.75
C PHE A 244 -17.42 -5.40 7.11
N ALA A 245 -16.09 -5.44 7.22
CA ALA A 245 -15.27 -4.25 7.50
C ALA A 245 -15.48 -3.16 6.44
N SER A 246 -15.55 -3.53 5.16
CA SER A 246 -15.82 -2.59 4.07
C SER A 246 -17.19 -1.94 4.21
N MET A 247 -18.23 -2.72 4.50
CA MET A 247 -19.60 -2.23 4.68
C MET A 247 -19.72 -1.31 5.90
N VAL A 248 -19.14 -1.71 7.04
CA VAL A 248 -19.14 -0.92 8.27
C VAL A 248 -18.39 0.41 8.09
N SER A 249 -17.21 0.37 7.44
CA SER A 249 -16.42 1.59 7.16
C SER A 249 -17.17 2.63 6.34
N VAL A 250 -18.10 2.19 5.49
CA VAL A 250 -18.96 3.11 4.73
C VAL A 250 -20.04 3.69 5.59
N CYS A 251 -20.69 2.89 6.43
CA CYS A 251 -21.64 3.40 7.40
C CYS A 251 -20.98 4.46 8.30
N ALA A 252 -19.72 4.22 8.71
CA ALA A 252 -18.93 5.18 9.45
C ALA A 252 -18.70 6.52 8.70
N LYS A 253 -18.32 6.45 7.41
CA LYS A 253 -18.07 7.65 6.58
C LYS A 253 -19.32 8.49 6.32
N MET A 254 -20.47 7.83 6.28
CA MET A 254 -21.75 8.48 5.95
C MET A 254 -22.62 8.71 7.20
N GLU A 255 -22.09 8.42 8.38
CA GLU A 255 -22.78 8.53 9.66
C GLU A 255 -24.13 7.79 9.67
N ALA A 256 -24.18 6.64 8.95
CA ALA A 256 -25.39 5.87 8.70
C ALA A 256 -25.58 4.82 9.82
N LEU A 257 -26.03 5.27 10.99
CA LEU A 257 -26.13 4.43 12.19
C LEU A 257 -27.04 3.22 12.01
N ASP A 258 -28.24 3.40 11.44
CA ASP A 258 -29.24 2.33 11.30
C ASP A 258 -28.70 1.18 10.42
N GLN A 259 -28.07 1.52 9.29
CA GLN A 259 -27.45 0.54 8.40
C GLN A 259 -26.24 -0.12 9.07
N GLY A 260 -25.48 0.64 9.85
CA GLY A 260 -24.37 0.12 10.64
C GLY A 260 -24.85 -0.91 11.68
N MET A 261 -25.98 -0.65 12.35
CA MET A 261 -26.61 -1.60 13.29
C MET A 261 -27.11 -2.86 12.58
N GLU A 262 -27.71 -2.74 11.39
CA GLU A 262 -28.12 -3.91 10.57
C GLU A 262 -26.91 -4.81 10.26
N ILE A 263 -25.78 -4.19 9.86
CA ILE A 263 -24.55 -4.92 9.54
C ILE A 263 -23.94 -5.53 10.81
N HIS A 264 -23.95 -4.83 11.93
CA HIS A 264 -23.51 -5.37 13.23
C HIS A 264 -24.29 -6.64 13.59
N GLN A 265 -25.62 -6.63 13.49
CA GLN A 265 -26.44 -7.80 13.74
C GLN A 265 -26.05 -8.98 12.84
N LYS A 266 -25.83 -8.72 11.55
CA LYS A 266 -25.37 -9.77 10.60
C LYS A 266 -23.97 -10.29 10.93
N LEU A 267 -23.11 -9.46 11.49
CA LEU A 267 -21.77 -9.84 11.94
C LEU A 267 -21.86 -10.82 13.12
N ILE A 268 -22.79 -10.58 14.05
CA ILE A 268 -23.13 -11.49 15.15
C ILE A 268 -23.61 -12.83 14.60
N GLU A 269 -24.59 -12.83 13.70
CA GLU A 269 -25.18 -14.03 13.10
C GLU A 269 -24.14 -14.89 12.36
N ASN A 270 -23.09 -14.29 11.82
CA ASN A 270 -21.99 -14.98 11.14
C ASN A 270 -20.83 -15.38 12.08
N GLY A 271 -20.93 -15.11 13.39
CA GLY A 271 -19.90 -15.48 14.38
C GLY A 271 -18.58 -14.76 14.24
N LEU A 272 -18.57 -13.55 13.67
CA LEU A 272 -17.34 -12.79 13.34
C LEU A 272 -16.96 -11.73 14.38
N LEU A 273 -17.61 -11.69 15.55
CA LEU A 273 -17.27 -10.74 16.63
C LEU A 273 -15.90 -11.00 17.29
N SER A 274 -15.29 -12.16 17.05
CA SER A 274 -13.91 -12.41 17.49
C SER A 274 -12.86 -11.85 16.53
N ASN A 275 -13.28 -11.39 15.34
CA ASN A 275 -12.35 -10.85 14.35
C ASN A 275 -12.02 -9.38 14.65
N ILE A 276 -10.76 -9.12 15.02
CA ILE A 276 -10.27 -7.79 15.42
C ILE A 276 -10.53 -6.70 14.36
N VAL A 277 -10.39 -7.02 13.07
CA VAL A 277 -10.59 -6.06 11.97
C VAL A 277 -12.06 -5.65 11.87
N ALA A 278 -12.97 -6.61 11.94
CA ALA A 278 -14.41 -6.34 11.86
C ALA A 278 -14.91 -5.57 13.09
N VAL A 279 -14.48 -5.94 14.29
CA VAL A 279 -14.87 -5.25 15.52
C VAL A 279 -14.27 -3.84 15.58
N THR A 280 -13.00 -3.65 15.19
CA THR A 280 -12.38 -2.32 15.10
C THR A 280 -13.15 -1.41 14.13
N ALA A 281 -13.63 -1.94 13.01
CA ALA A 281 -14.47 -1.18 12.09
C ALA A 281 -15.82 -0.79 12.71
N LEU A 282 -16.43 -1.69 13.51
CA LEU A 282 -17.67 -1.36 14.26
C LEU A 282 -17.45 -0.28 15.31
N VAL A 283 -16.33 -0.33 16.05
CA VAL A 283 -15.95 0.72 17.00
C VAL A 283 -15.84 2.07 16.28
N ASP A 284 -15.14 2.13 15.14
CA ASP A 284 -15.02 3.35 14.32
C ASP A 284 -16.40 3.87 13.86
N MET A 285 -17.25 2.97 13.39
CA MET A 285 -18.60 3.32 12.92
C MET A 285 -19.46 3.89 14.05
N TYR A 286 -19.53 3.22 15.20
CA TYR A 286 -20.33 3.73 16.32
C TYR A 286 -19.80 5.06 16.84
N ALA A 287 -18.47 5.20 16.93
CA ALA A 287 -17.84 6.44 17.35
C ALA A 287 -18.16 7.62 16.41
N LYS A 288 -18.04 7.42 15.08
CA LYS A 288 -18.36 8.42 14.08
C LYS A 288 -19.85 8.78 13.98
N CYS A 289 -20.71 7.79 14.26
CA CYS A 289 -22.15 8.01 14.34
C CYS A 289 -22.61 8.62 15.68
N GLY A 290 -21.72 9.09 16.55
CA GLY A 290 -22.06 9.71 17.84
C GLY A 290 -22.45 8.72 18.93
N SER A 291 -22.40 7.41 18.68
CA SER A 291 -22.77 6.37 19.66
C SER A 291 -21.56 5.86 20.43
N ILE A 292 -20.83 6.78 21.08
CA ILE A 292 -19.53 6.49 21.70
C ILE A 292 -19.63 5.42 22.83
N GLN A 293 -20.73 5.34 23.57
CA GLN A 293 -20.94 4.34 24.61
C GLN A 293 -20.99 2.91 24.01
N LYS A 294 -21.64 2.74 22.83
CA LYS A 294 -21.63 1.45 22.12
C LYS A 294 -20.23 1.11 21.59
N ALA A 295 -19.51 2.12 21.09
CA ALA A 295 -18.12 1.95 20.65
C ALA A 295 -17.23 1.49 21.80
N GLN A 296 -17.35 2.12 23.00
CA GLN A 296 -16.61 1.74 24.19
C GLN A 296 -16.95 0.32 24.65
N GLY A 297 -18.25 -0.06 24.70
CA GLY A 297 -18.66 -1.40 25.08
C GLY A 297 -18.03 -2.47 24.19
N LEU A 298 -18.08 -2.29 22.86
CA LEU A 298 -17.44 -3.21 21.92
C LEU A 298 -15.91 -3.26 22.10
N PHE A 299 -15.29 -2.11 22.33
CA PHE A 299 -13.84 -2.03 22.57
C PHE A 299 -13.45 -2.75 23.86
N ASP A 300 -14.23 -2.64 24.94
CA ASP A 300 -13.97 -3.30 26.20
C ASP A 300 -14.14 -4.82 26.14
N GLU A 301 -15.05 -5.30 25.31
CA GLU A 301 -15.29 -6.72 25.05
C GLU A 301 -14.25 -7.36 24.11
N MET A 302 -13.36 -6.57 23.47
CA MET A 302 -12.33 -7.12 22.56
C MET A 302 -11.33 -7.99 23.35
N PRO A 303 -11.17 -9.30 22.99
CA PRO A 303 -10.20 -10.19 23.66
C PRO A 303 -8.75 -9.75 23.46
N GLN A 304 -8.47 -9.14 22.31
CA GLN A 304 -7.16 -8.59 21.97
C GLN A 304 -7.36 -7.21 21.34
N ARG A 305 -6.48 -6.28 21.70
CA ARG A 305 -6.46 -4.92 21.17
C ARG A 305 -5.12 -4.65 20.55
N ASP A 306 -5.11 -4.28 19.28
CA ASP A 306 -3.91 -3.86 18.55
C ASP A 306 -3.79 -2.32 18.54
N ALA A 307 -2.69 -1.81 18.00
CA ALA A 307 -2.48 -0.36 17.87
C ALA A 307 -3.60 0.33 17.08
N THR A 308 -4.22 -0.37 16.12
CA THR A 308 -5.30 0.18 15.30
C THR A 308 -6.57 0.38 16.11
N SER A 309 -6.98 -0.63 16.91
CA SER A 309 -8.18 -0.54 17.76
C SER A 309 -8.06 0.56 18.81
N TRP A 310 -6.87 0.71 19.42
CA TRP A 310 -6.58 1.82 20.32
C TRP A 310 -6.68 3.18 19.64
N ASN A 311 -6.09 3.33 18.46
CA ASN A 311 -6.12 4.58 17.70
C ASN A 311 -7.54 4.97 17.28
N VAL A 312 -8.34 3.98 16.88
CA VAL A 312 -9.76 4.20 16.53
C VAL A 312 -10.54 4.71 17.73
N MET A 313 -10.31 4.17 18.92
CA MET A 313 -11.01 4.61 20.13
C MET A 313 -10.59 6.03 20.53
N ILE A 314 -9.28 6.36 20.47
CA ILE A 314 -8.77 7.71 20.68
C ILE A 314 -9.42 8.70 19.68
N ALA A 315 -9.41 8.35 18.39
CA ALA A 315 -10.02 9.18 17.35
C ALA A 315 -11.54 9.33 17.55
N GLY A 316 -12.20 8.29 18.02
CA GLY A 316 -13.63 8.27 18.34
C GLY A 316 -13.98 9.26 19.45
N TYR A 317 -13.26 9.24 20.55
CA TYR A 317 -13.44 10.21 21.64
C TYR A 317 -13.11 11.63 21.17
N THR A 318 -12.02 11.80 20.40
CA THR A 318 -11.67 13.09 19.82
C THR A 318 -12.77 13.65 18.93
N HIS A 319 -13.33 12.82 18.05
CA HIS A 319 -14.42 13.21 17.13
C HIS A 319 -15.68 13.67 17.88
N ASN A 320 -15.95 13.06 19.04
CA ASN A 320 -17.08 13.41 19.90
C ASN A 320 -16.77 14.56 20.91
N GLY A 321 -15.61 15.19 20.83
CA GLY A 321 -15.21 16.28 21.71
C GLY A 321 -14.87 15.85 23.16
N LEU A 322 -14.69 14.56 23.40
CA LEU A 322 -14.44 13.97 24.71
C LEU A 322 -12.92 13.80 24.94
N VAL A 323 -12.24 14.92 25.23
CA VAL A 323 -10.77 15.00 25.26
C VAL A 323 -10.18 14.26 26.47
N ASP A 324 -10.83 14.38 27.63
CA ASP A 324 -10.33 13.71 28.84
C ASP A 324 -10.41 12.21 28.73
N GLU A 325 -11.44 11.67 28.08
CA GLU A 325 -11.59 10.26 27.80
C GLU A 325 -10.56 9.79 26.75
N ALA A 326 -10.29 10.59 25.72
CA ALA A 326 -9.21 10.30 24.76
C ALA A 326 -7.84 10.23 25.46
N LEU A 327 -7.57 11.14 26.41
CA LEU A 327 -6.38 11.12 27.25
C LEU A 327 -6.33 9.86 28.14
N ALA A 328 -7.46 9.47 28.74
CA ALA A 328 -7.54 8.28 29.57
C ALA A 328 -7.21 7.01 28.75
N ILE A 329 -7.77 6.89 27.54
CA ILE A 329 -7.43 5.79 26.62
C ILE A 329 -5.94 5.81 26.24
N TYR A 330 -5.39 6.98 25.94
CA TYR A 330 -3.96 7.09 25.62
C TYR A 330 -3.05 6.63 26.79
N ARG A 331 -3.42 6.93 28.03
CA ARG A 331 -2.70 6.42 29.23
C ARG A 331 -2.81 4.88 29.31
N GLN A 332 -3.98 4.31 29.03
CA GLN A 332 -4.17 2.85 28.98
C GLN A 332 -3.29 2.19 27.92
N VAL A 333 -3.12 2.79 26.72
CA VAL A 333 -2.18 2.32 25.69
C VAL A 333 -0.76 2.14 26.26
N GLN A 334 -0.32 3.11 27.06
CA GLN A 334 1.02 3.05 27.68
C GLN A 334 1.14 1.93 28.71
N VAL A 335 0.10 1.74 29.53
CA VAL A 335 0.05 0.65 30.54
C VAL A 335 -0.01 -0.72 29.85
N ALA A 336 -0.76 -0.83 28.76
CA ALA A 336 -0.86 -2.05 27.95
C ALA A 336 0.44 -2.41 27.20
N GLY A 337 1.49 -1.56 27.27
CA GLY A 337 2.76 -1.80 26.59
C GLY A 337 2.71 -1.66 25.07
N VAL A 338 1.62 -1.17 24.52
CA VAL A 338 1.47 -0.92 23.07
C VAL A 338 2.27 0.32 22.72
N LYS A 339 3.21 0.20 21.78
CA LYS A 339 4.03 1.34 21.33
C LYS A 339 3.17 2.28 20.49
N PRO A 340 3.03 3.57 20.87
CA PRO A 340 2.38 4.56 20.06
C PRO A 340 3.09 4.70 18.71
N ASN A 341 2.33 4.93 17.65
CA ASN A 341 2.85 5.19 16.30
C ASN A 341 2.44 6.60 15.82
N SER A 342 2.86 6.96 14.63
CA SER A 342 2.52 8.26 14.02
C SER A 342 1.01 8.50 13.96
N THR A 343 0.22 7.46 13.69
CA THR A 343 -1.25 7.54 13.65
C THR A 343 -1.82 7.83 15.04
N THR A 344 -1.28 7.22 16.11
CA THR A 344 -1.70 7.49 17.50
C THR A 344 -1.59 8.98 17.84
N PHE A 345 -0.46 9.60 17.51
CA PHE A 345 -0.26 11.02 17.77
C PHE A 345 -1.12 11.91 16.87
N ALA A 346 -1.25 11.56 15.58
CA ALA A 346 -2.09 12.29 14.64
C ALA A 346 -3.58 12.23 15.02
N SER A 347 -4.05 11.13 15.62
CA SER A 347 -5.43 11.00 16.11
C SER A 347 -5.70 11.76 17.39
N PHE A 348 -4.68 11.95 18.23
CA PHE A 348 -4.82 12.58 19.55
C PHE A 348 -4.67 14.10 19.51
N LEU A 349 -3.72 14.62 18.73
CA LEU A 349 -3.43 16.06 18.68
C LEU A 349 -4.64 16.96 18.34
N PRO A 350 -5.55 16.53 17.41
CA PRO A 350 -6.79 17.26 17.16
C PRO A 350 -7.69 17.43 18.38
N ALA A 351 -7.66 16.46 19.34
CA ALA A 351 -8.39 16.59 20.61
C ALA A 351 -7.87 17.77 21.42
N CYS A 352 -6.54 17.84 21.60
CA CYS A 352 -5.92 18.96 22.29
C CYS A 352 -6.18 20.30 21.61
N ALA A 353 -6.21 20.29 20.26
CA ALA A 353 -6.51 21.47 19.46
C ALA A 353 -7.95 21.98 19.67
N GLN A 354 -8.93 21.06 19.67
CA GLN A 354 -10.35 21.39 19.84
C GLN A 354 -10.66 21.89 21.25
N ALA A 355 -10.02 21.31 22.28
CA ALA A 355 -10.21 21.73 23.67
C ALA A 355 -9.31 22.89 24.10
N GLU A 356 -8.50 23.44 23.20
CA GLU A 356 -7.46 24.43 23.51
C GLU A 356 -6.52 23.97 24.65
N ALA A 357 -6.29 22.64 24.76
CA ALA A 357 -5.56 21.99 25.84
C ALA A 357 -4.04 22.02 25.59
N LEU A 358 -3.44 23.22 25.75
CA LEU A 358 -2.02 23.46 25.42
C LEU A 358 -1.05 22.60 26.25
N GLU A 359 -1.30 22.41 27.54
CA GLU A 359 -0.40 21.65 28.42
C GLU A 359 -0.32 20.18 28.00
N GLN A 360 -1.47 19.57 27.75
CA GLN A 360 -1.56 18.19 27.25
C GLN A 360 -0.90 18.05 25.86
N GLY A 361 -1.14 19.01 24.96
CA GLY A 361 -0.49 19.08 23.66
C GLY A 361 1.04 19.16 23.75
N MET A 362 1.56 19.92 24.73
CA MET A 362 3.01 20.02 24.99
C MET A 362 3.58 18.72 25.55
N GLU A 363 2.89 18.02 26.45
CA GLU A 363 3.29 16.71 26.96
C GLU A 363 3.42 15.71 25.80
N ILE A 364 2.42 15.70 24.91
CA ILE A 364 2.45 14.83 23.72
C ILE A 364 3.58 15.23 22.77
N HIS A 365 3.85 16.52 22.57
CA HIS A 365 5.00 16.96 21.76
C HIS A 365 6.33 16.43 22.29
N GLN A 366 6.55 16.44 23.60
CA GLN A 366 7.75 15.85 24.20
C GLN A 366 7.86 14.35 23.92
N LYS A 367 6.74 13.60 23.97
CA LYS A 367 6.70 12.18 23.63
C LYS A 367 6.97 11.93 22.15
N ILE A 368 6.41 12.76 21.25
CA ILE A 368 6.69 12.71 19.81
C ILE A 368 8.19 12.89 19.54
N MET A 369 8.84 13.84 20.21
CA MET A 369 10.28 14.02 20.11
C MET A 369 11.05 12.81 20.63
N LYS A 370 10.68 12.28 21.81
CA LYS A 370 11.31 11.10 22.41
C LYS A 370 11.23 9.85 21.50
N TYR A 371 10.13 9.66 20.80
CA TYR A 371 9.91 8.53 19.89
C TYR A 371 10.40 8.79 18.45
N GLY A 372 10.90 9.99 18.13
CA GLY A 372 11.45 10.33 16.82
C GLY A 372 10.42 10.57 15.71
N PHE A 373 9.13 10.81 16.05
CA PHE A 373 8.07 11.02 15.05
C PHE A 373 7.96 12.46 14.54
N LEU A 374 8.79 13.38 15.03
CA LEU A 374 8.77 14.78 14.57
C LEU A 374 9.13 14.93 13.08
N SER A 375 9.90 13.99 12.53
CA SER A 375 10.24 13.93 11.09
C SER A 375 9.05 13.52 10.21
N THR A 376 7.97 12.98 10.79
CA THR A 376 6.77 12.58 10.08
C THR A 376 5.89 13.80 9.80
N VAL A 377 5.74 14.21 8.55
CA VAL A 377 5.02 15.42 8.15
C VAL A 377 3.58 15.47 8.70
N ILE A 378 2.87 14.34 8.71
CA ILE A 378 1.49 14.24 9.23
C ILE A 378 1.45 14.62 10.72
N VAL A 379 2.39 14.13 11.52
CA VAL A 379 2.47 14.43 12.97
C VAL A 379 2.88 15.89 13.21
N ALA A 380 3.84 16.39 12.43
CA ALA A 380 4.26 17.78 12.51
C ALA A 380 3.12 18.75 12.14
N ASN A 381 2.34 18.44 11.10
CA ASN A 381 1.16 19.24 10.72
C ASN A 381 0.09 19.23 11.83
N ALA A 382 -0.19 18.07 12.42
CA ALA A 382 -1.13 17.99 13.55
C ALA A 382 -0.64 18.79 14.78
N LEU A 383 0.67 18.84 15.04
CA LEU A 383 1.27 19.69 16.07
C LEU A 383 1.15 21.19 15.73
N LEU A 384 1.33 21.56 14.46
CA LEU A 384 1.14 22.95 14.01
C LEU A 384 -0.30 23.40 14.24
N ASP A 385 -1.29 22.61 13.80
CA ASP A 385 -2.71 22.88 14.03
C ASP A 385 -3.04 23.01 15.52
N MET A 386 -2.53 22.09 16.35
CA MET A 386 -2.70 22.13 17.80
C MET A 386 -2.16 23.44 18.38
N TYR A 387 -0.91 23.82 18.06
CA TYR A 387 -0.33 25.06 18.58
C TYR A 387 -1.06 26.31 18.05
N ALA A 388 -1.51 26.28 16.82
CA ALA A 388 -2.28 27.37 16.21
C ALA A 388 -3.60 27.61 16.95
N LYS A 389 -4.39 26.54 17.16
CA LYS A 389 -5.68 26.60 17.86
C LYS A 389 -5.55 26.94 19.33
N CYS A 390 -4.49 26.44 20.00
CA CYS A 390 -4.14 26.84 21.36
C CYS A 390 -3.51 28.25 21.44
N ARG A 391 -3.56 29.05 20.40
CA ARG A 391 -3.03 30.45 20.32
C ARG A 391 -1.53 30.57 20.63
N SER A 392 -0.79 29.47 20.57
CA SER A 392 0.65 29.42 20.80
C SER A 392 1.46 29.59 19.51
N ILE A 393 1.22 30.70 18.81
CA ILE A 393 1.76 30.97 17.47
C ILE A 393 3.28 30.95 17.41
N GLN A 394 3.96 31.39 18.49
CA GLN A 394 5.43 31.34 18.56
C GLN A 394 5.95 29.91 18.50
N LYS A 395 5.30 28.96 19.19
CA LYS A 395 5.68 27.53 19.17
C LYS A 395 5.36 26.90 17.81
N ALA A 396 4.24 27.27 17.19
CA ALA A 396 3.90 26.85 15.84
C ALA A 396 4.98 27.30 14.84
N THR A 397 5.41 28.56 14.89
CA THR A 397 6.47 29.10 14.02
C THR A 397 7.79 28.38 14.25
N GLN A 398 8.22 28.20 15.50
CA GLN A 398 9.45 27.48 15.81
C GLN A 398 9.43 26.03 15.33
N LEU A 399 8.29 25.35 15.43
CA LEU A 399 8.10 24.01 14.92
C LEU A 399 8.21 23.99 13.41
N PHE A 400 7.50 24.88 12.72
CA PHE A 400 7.52 25.00 11.27
C PHE A 400 8.95 25.25 10.73
N ASP A 401 9.71 26.14 11.38
CA ASP A 401 11.09 26.44 10.96
C ASP A 401 12.03 25.24 11.14
N LYS A 402 11.77 24.36 12.13
CA LYS A 402 12.52 23.11 12.37
C LYS A 402 12.12 21.95 11.46
N MET A 403 11.00 22.03 10.75
CA MET A 403 10.58 20.96 9.85
C MET A 403 11.53 20.82 8.66
N HIS A 404 12.12 19.65 8.47
CA HIS A 404 12.97 19.32 7.32
C HIS A 404 12.18 19.16 6.02
N GLN A 405 10.98 18.61 6.11
CA GLN A 405 10.06 18.44 5.00
C GLN A 405 8.78 19.20 5.28
N ARG A 406 8.37 20.02 4.33
CA ARG A 406 7.13 20.80 4.39
C ARG A 406 6.31 20.47 3.15
N ASP A 407 5.08 20.06 3.34
CA ASP A 407 4.11 19.86 2.27
C ASP A 407 3.17 21.09 2.17
N ARG A 408 2.25 21.02 1.23
CA ARG A 408 1.29 22.11 1.05
C ARG A 408 0.40 22.32 2.27
N ALA A 409 0.12 21.25 3.02
CA ALA A 409 -0.67 21.34 4.25
C ALA A 409 0.12 22.09 5.33
N SER A 410 1.42 21.81 5.51
CA SER A 410 2.28 22.52 6.46
C SER A 410 2.29 24.05 6.23
N TRP A 411 2.42 24.46 4.95
CA TRP A 411 2.37 25.87 4.58
C TRP A 411 1.01 26.50 4.86
N ASN A 412 -0.09 25.79 4.50
CA ASN A 412 -1.44 26.30 4.75
C ASN A 412 -1.70 26.46 6.25
N GLU A 413 -1.31 25.50 7.07
CA GLU A 413 -1.49 25.55 8.53
C GLU A 413 -0.80 26.77 9.15
N ILE A 414 0.46 27.04 8.80
CA ILE A 414 1.18 28.18 9.38
C ILE A 414 0.64 29.53 8.88
N ILE A 415 0.22 29.63 7.61
CA ILE A 415 -0.40 30.82 7.04
C ILE A 415 -1.72 31.12 7.73
N VAL A 416 -2.59 30.11 7.85
CA VAL A 416 -3.90 30.22 8.52
C VAL A 416 -3.72 30.55 10.00
N ALA A 417 -2.76 29.90 10.68
CA ALA A 417 -2.45 30.15 12.08
C ALA A 417 -2.11 31.62 12.34
N HIS A 418 -1.27 32.23 11.51
CA HIS A 418 -0.92 33.66 11.66
C HIS A 418 -2.12 34.57 11.34
N ALA A 419 -2.90 34.24 10.30
CA ALA A 419 -4.07 35.02 9.93
C ALA A 419 -5.14 35.03 11.05
N GLN A 420 -5.44 33.84 11.62
CA GLN A 420 -6.42 33.69 12.70
C GLN A 420 -5.98 34.38 14.01
N ASN A 421 -4.68 34.54 14.22
CA ASN A 421 -4.14 35.28 15.36
C ASN A 421 -3.90 36.77 15.06
N GLY A 422 -4.46 37.31 13.96
CA GLY A 422 -4.38 38.72 13.60
C GLY A 422 -3.00 39.18 13.07
N LEU A 423 -2.10 38.28 12.81
CA LEU A 423 -0.73 38.56 12.35
C LEU A 423 -0.65 38.54 10.82
N PHE A 424 -1.47 39.40 10.16
CA PHE A 424 -1.65 39.38 8.70
C PHE A 424 -0.36 39.58 7.91
N ASN A 425 0.56 40.47 8.37
CA ASN A 425 1.82 40.69 7.70
C ASN A 425 2.70 39.43 7.67
N LYS A 426 2.73 38.68 8.78
CA LYS A 426 3.46 37.40 8.83
C LYS A 426 2.79 36.33 8.01
N SER A 427 1.47 36.30 7.97
CA SER A 427 0.71 35.39 7.10
C SER A 427 1.08 35.58 5.63
N LEU A 428 1.17 36.86 5.16
CA LEU A 428 1.58 37.23 3.82
C LEU A 428 3.06 36.87 3.55
N GLU A 429 3.92 37.04 4.53
CA GLU A 429 5.35 36.61 4.43
C GLU A 429 5.45 35.10 4.21
N PHE A 430 4.74 34.28 4.99
CA PHE A 430 4.71 32.83 4.81
C PHE A 430 4.13 32.41 3.46
N PHE A 431 3.09 33.09 2.98
CA PHE A 431 2.51 32.84 1.66
C PHE A 431 3.54 33.12 0.54
N THR A 432 4.28 34.22 0.63
CA THR A 432 5.34 34.54 -0.33
C THR A 432 6.47 33.50 -0.29
N ARG A 433 6.88 33.09 0.92
CA ARG A 433 7.88 32.02 1.09
C ARG A 433 7.42 30.68 0.47
N MET A 434 6.14 30.33 0.62
CA MET A 434 5.55 29.13 -0.01
C MET A 434 5.62 29.20 -1.53
N GLN A 435 5.26 30.35 -2.14
CA GLN A 435 5.31 30.55 -3.59
C GLN A 435 6.76 30.43 -4.12
N LEU A 436 7.73 30.99 -3.42
CA LEU A 436 9.14 30.87 -3.77
C LEU A 436 9.64 29.43 -3.68
N ALA A 437 9.22 28.68 -2.66
CA ALA A 437 9.56 27.26 -2.51
C ALA A 437 8.95 26.41 -3.63
N GLU A 438 7.70 26.64 -4.02
CA GLU A 438 7.05 25.95 -5.16
C GLU A 438 7.74 26.30 -6.49
N CYS A 439 8.18 27.54 -6.70
CA CYS A 439 8.95 27.94 -7.88
C CYS A 439 10.31 27.25 -7.94
N GLN A 440 11.01 27.11 -6.81
CA GLN A 440 12.29 26.42 -6.76
C GLN A 440 12.16 24.92 -7.06
N ILE A 441 11.05 24.27 -6.70
CA ILE A 441 10.78 22.86 -7.01
C ILE A 441 10.46 22.68 -8.52
N ARG A 442 9.86 23.67 -9.16
CA ARG A 442 9.51 23.60 -10.60
C ARG A 442 10.68 23.88 -11.54
N GLN A 443 11.65 24.70 -11.14
CA GLN A 443 12.82 25.03 -11.96
C GLN A 443 13.73 23.83 -12.32
N PRO A 444 14.07 22.89 -11.41
CA PRO A 444 14.85 21.71 -11.77
C PRO A 444 14.12 20.76 -12.71
N LEU A 445 12.79 20.67 -12.63
CA LEU A 445 11.95 19.85 -13.51
C LEU A 445 11.89 20.42 -14.94
N GLN A 446 11.87 21.75 -15.09
CA GLN A 446 11.95 22.42 -16.40
C GLN A 446 13.36 22.36 -16.99
N ALA A 447 14.40 22.50 -16.18
CA ALA A 447 15.79 22.38 -16.61
C ALA A 447 16.16 20.94 -17.01
N SER A 448 15.63 19.93 -16.32
CA SER A 448 15.84 18.53 -16.71
C SER A 448 15.05 18.12 -17.94
N LEU A 449 13.91 18.77 -18.23
CA LEU A 449 13.17 18.59 -19.49
C LEU A 449 13.79 19.31 -20.69
N GLN A 450 14.60 20.37 -20.47
CA GLN A 450 15.34 21.06 -21.53
C GLN A 450 16.71 20.41 -21.83
N LEU A 451 17.20 19.51 -21.01
CA LEU A 451 18.46 18.78 -21.20
C LEU A 451 18.30 17.44 -21.95
N VAL A 452 17.12 17.14 -22.48
CA VAL A 452 16.95 16.06 -23.47
C VAL A 452 17.15 16.67 -24.84
N PRO A 453 18.29 16.46 -25.52
CA PRO A 453 18.47 16.94 -26.89
C PRO A 453 17.47 16.21 -27.79
N ASN A 454 16.90 16.98 -28.70
CA ASN A 454 16.13 16.49 -29.83
C ASN A 454 16.71 15.18 -30.38
N LEU A 455 16.03 14.09 -30.17
CA LEU A 455 16.13 12.90 -30.98
C LEU A 455 14.88 12.88 -31.85
N GLU A 456 14.97 13.57 -32.99
CA GLU A 456 14.23 13.22 -34.19
C GLU A 456 14.54 11.75 -34.48
N PHE A 457 13.50 10.93 -34.44
CA PHE A 457 13.12 9.88 -35.41
C PHE A 457 11.88 9.14 -34.88
#